data_91fdc285e8c3d6af2fbfd662f8f8f3fb
#
_entry.id   91fdc285e8c3d6af2fbfd662f8f8f3fb
#
_cell.length_a   1.000
_cell.length_b   1.000
_cell.length_c   1.000
_cell.angle_alpha   90.00
_cell.angle_beta   90.00
_cell.angle_gamma   90.00
#
_symmetry.space_group_name_H-M   'P 1'
#
loop_
_entity.id
_entity.type
_entity.pdbx_description
1 polymer ?
#
loop_
_entity_poly.entity_id
_entity_poly.type
_entity_poly.pdbx_seq_one_letter_code
_entity_poly.pdbx_strand_id
1 'polypeptide(L)'
;VENKLPMKEKIKESLRSIIKDLYGSSESIHDEFEISIQDNKENQYGDLASNVALVLAKPLKRNPKEIAEEIKGKFITDKEIVKVDVAGPGFINFFLSKESHGAILRDISIQKDKFGKFESNNKKVLIEYVSSNPTGPLHVGHGRGAVFGSVLSRLLKEAGFQVDEEYYVNDFGRQMNILSASLWIRYAQI
;
A
#
# COMPACT_ATOMS: atom_id res chain seq x y z
N VAL A 1 15.48 -2.94 18.25
CA VAL A 1 15.70 -3.15 16.81
C VAL A 1 15.04 -1.97 16.14
N GLU A 2 15.84 -1.03 15.61
CA GLU A 2 15.33 0.09 14.83
C GLU A 2 14.51 -0.47 13.69
N ASN A 3 13.24 -0.07 13.63
CA ASN A 3 12.32 -0.44 12.57
C ASN A 3 12.77 0.31 11.31
N LYS A 4 13.59 -0.33 10.49
CA LYS A 4 14.18 0.28 9.31
C LYS A 4 13.05 0.52 8.30
N LEU A 5 12.81 1.77 7.95
CA LEU A 5 11.81 2.16 6.97
C LEU A 5 12.02 1.39 5.65
N PRO A 6 10.95 0.90 5.02
CA PRO A 6 11.05 0.33 3.68
C PRO A 6 11.76 1.29 2.73
N MET A 7 12.60 0.80 1.82
CA MET A 7 13.43 1.62 0.94
C MET A 7 12.63 2.71 0.21
N LYS A 8 11.43 2.39 -0.26
CA LYS A 8 10.55 3.39 -0.92
C LYS A 8 10.15 4.52 0.02
N GLU A 9 9.87 4.23 1.28
CA GLU A 9 9.52 5.25 2.28
C GLU A 9 10.75 6.10 2.66
N LYS A 10 11.92 5.49 2.81
CA LYS A 10 13.19 6.21 3.01
C LYS A 10 13.45 7.23 1.88
N ILE A 11 13.26 6.80 0.63
CA ILE A 11 13.40 7.70 -0.53
C ILE A 11 12.35 8.81 -0.50
N LYS A 12 11.09 8.49 -0.19
CA LYS A 12 10.02 9.51 -0.08
C LYS A 12 10.33 10.56 0.98
N GLU A 13 10.79 10.14 2.15
CA GLU A 13 11.15 11.07 3.23
C GLU A 13 12.32 11.97 2.82
N SER A 14 13.36 11.40 2.19
CA SER A 14 14.48 12.16 1.65
C SER A 14 14.01 13.18 0.61
N LEU A 15 13.15 12.77 -0.32
CA LEU A 15 12.58 13.68 -1.32
C LEU A 15 11.72 14.78 -0.69
N ARG A 16 10.88 14.46 0.31
CA ARG A 16 10.09 15.46 1.03
C ARG A 16 10.97 16.51 1.70
N SER A 17 12.03 16.06 2.39
CA SER A 17 12.97 16.97 3.02
C SER A 17 13.64 17.89 2.00
N ILE A 18 14.17 17.36 0.91
CA ILE A 18 14.83 18.12 -0.15
C ILE A 18 13.87 19.12 -0.80
N ILE A 19 12.65 18.72 -1.09
CA ILE A 19 11.64 19.58 -1.71
C ILE A 19 11.24 20.72 -0.78
N LYS A 20 11.11 20.42 0.53
CA LYS A 20 10.85 21.42 1.55
C LYS A 20 12.00 22.44 1.65
N ASP A 21 13.25 21.98 1.58
CA ASP A 21 14.42 22.84 1.63
C ASP A 21 14.55 23.73 0.38
N LEU A 22 14.27 23.17 -0.81
CA LEU A 22 14.39 23.90 -2.07
C LEU A 22 13.21 24.85 -2.34
N TYR A 23 12.01 24.44 -1.96
CA TYR A 23 10.78 25.09 -2.45
C TYR A 23 9.76 25.38 -1.34
N GLY A 24 10.07 25.10 -0.06
CA GLY A 24 9.14 25.26 1.07
C GLY A 24 8.67 26.69 1.33
N SER A 25 9.35 27.70 0.75
CA SER A 25 8.91 29.10 0.79
C SER A 25 7.91 29.46 -0.31
N SER A 26 7.59 28.54 -1.21
CA SER A 26 6.69 28.78 -2.33
C SER A 26 5.24 28.53 -1.92
N GLU A 27 4.39 29.57 -1.95
CA GLU A 27 2.94 29.48 -1.69
C GLU A 27 2.22 28.50 -2.65
N SER A 28 2.90 28.09 -3.72
CA SER A 28 2.36 27.22 -4.77
C SER A 28 2.48 25.72 -4.44
N ILE A 29 3.19 25.35 -3.37
CA ILE A 29 3.36 23.95 -2.96
C ILE A 29 2.60 23.76 -1.65
N HIS A 30 1.42 23.13 -1.74
CA HIS A 30 0.71 22.66 -0.56
C HIS A 30 1.39 21.40 -0.03
N ASP A 31 1.42 21.21 1.29
CA ASP A 31 2.07 20.06 1.98
C ASP A 31 1.52 18.67 1.58
N GLU A 32 0.48 18.60 0.77
CA GLU A 32 -0.26 17.39 0.39
C GLU A 32 0.04 16.85 -1.01
N PHE A 33 1.23 17.10 -1.59
CA PHE A 33 1.53 16.41 -2.84
C PHE A 33 2.02 14.97 -2.60
N GLU A 34 1.48 14.04 -3.37
CA GLU A 34 1.83 12.63 -3.27
C GLU A 34 3.13 12.33 -4.05
N ILE A 35 4.14 11.84 -3.32
CA ILE A 35 5.37 11.33 -3.93
C ILE A 35 5.18 9.86 -4.29
N SER A 36 5.14 9.57 -5.58
CA SER A 36 5.09 8.20 -6.08
C SER A 36 6.49 7.67 -6.34
N ILE A 37 6.78 6.45 -5.82
CA ILE A 37 7.98 5.68 -6.13
C ILE A 37 7.55 4.37 -6.78
N GLN A 38 8.04 4.12 -7.98
CA GLN A 38 7.70 2.94 -8.78
C GLN A 38 8.95 2.10 -9.04
N ASP A 39 8.75 0.79 -9.20
CA ASP A 39 9.82 -0.11 -9.62
C ASP A 39 10.07 0.07 -11.12
N ASN A 40 11.34 0.18 -11.52
CA ASN A 40 11.70 0.20 -12.91
C ASN A 40 11.66 -1.23 -13.50
N LYS A 41 11.12 -1.35 -14.71
CA LYS A 41 11.07 -2.63 -15.41
C LYS A 41 12.40 -2.95 -16.13
N GLU A 42 13.20 -1.93 -16.43
CA GLU A 42 14.44 -2.05 -17.18
C GLU A 42 15.60 -1.61 -16.29
N ASN A 43 16.53 -2.50 -16.02
CA ASN A 43 17.68 -2.29 -15.13
C ASN A 43 18.58 -1.11 -15.54
N GLN A 44 18.57 -0.73 -16.81
CA GLN A 44 19.37 0.43 -17.29
C GLN A 44 18.94 1.75 -16.67
N TYR A 45 17.68 1.86 -16.22
CA TYR A 45 17.15 3.07 -15.56
C TYR A 45 17.19 2.98 -14.04
N GLY A 46 17.92 2.02 -13.47
CA GLY A 46 17.98 1.81 -12.02
C GLY A 46 16.83 0.95 -11.49
N ASP A 47 16.74 0.82 -10.18
CA ASP A 47 15.80 -0.07 -9.50
C ASP A 47 14.45 0.61 -9.23
N LEU A 48 14.48 1.89 -8.86
CA LEU A 48 13.30 2.69 -8.49
C LEU A 48 13.29 4.02 -9.25
N ALA A 49 12.09 4.55 -9.50
CA ALA A 49 11.91 5.85 -10.13
C ALA A 49 10.83 6.68 -9.43
N SER A 50 11.03 8.00 -9.45
CA SER A 50 10.03 8.98 -9.02
C SER A 50 9.70 9.97 -10.12
N ASN A 51 8.42 10.31 -10.23
CA ASN A 51 7.92 11.35 -11.13
C ASN A 51 7.72 12.69 -10.42
N VAL A 52 8.26 12.87 -9.22
CA VAL A 52 7.98 14.03 -8.36
C VAL A 52 8.31 15.37 -9.04
N ALA A 53 9.38 15.44 -9.83
CA ALA A 53 9.74 16.67 -10.55
C ALA A 53 8.70 17.03 -11.64
N LEU A 54 8.07 16.03 -12.27
CA LEU A 54 6.97 16.24 -13.21
C LEU A 54 5.72 16.79 -12.49
N VAL A 55 5.44 16.30 -11.29
CA VAL A 55 4.33 16.79 -10.45
C VAL A 55 4.59 18.23 -10.02
N LEU A 56 5.80 18.57 -9.62
CA LEU A 56 6.20 19.90 -9.17
C LEU A 56 6.33 20.93 -10.31
N ALA A 57 6.50 20.49 -11.55
CA ALA A 57 6.69 21.38 -12.69
C ALA A 57 5.52 22.34 -12.90
N LYS A 58 4.28 21.87 -12.73
CA LYS A 58 3.07 22.67 -12.93
C LYS A 58 2.91 23.76 -11.86
N PRO A 59 2.93 23.47 -10.56
CA PRO A 59 2.83 24.50 -9.53
C PRO A 59 4.01 25.46 -9.54
N LEU A 60 5.23 25.01 -9.81
CA LEU A 60 6.42 25.85 -9.88
C LEU A 60 6.56 26.62 -11.21
N LYS A 61 5.77 26.28 -12.23
CA LYS A 61 5.87 26.84 -13.60
C LYS A 61 7.30 26.77 -14.17
N ARG A 62 7.99 25.65 -13.90
CA ARG A 62 9.38 25.41 -14.28
C ARG A 62 9.53 24.13 -15.08
N ASN A 63 10.65 24.00 -15.77
CA ASN A 63 10.98 22.79 -16.52
C ASN A 63 11.20 21.60 -15.53
N PRO A 64 10.47 20.47 -15.69
CA PRO A 64 10.61 19.34 -14.78
C PRO A 64 12.03 18.74 -14.78
N LYS A 65 12.77 18.81 -15.89
CA LYS A 65 14.13 18.33 -15.93
C LYS A 65 15.08 19.17 -15.06
N GLU A 66 14.90 20.49 -15.03
CA GLU A 66 15.66 21.38 -14.15
C GLU A 66 15.38 21.09 -12.69
N ILE A 67 14.09 20.92 -12.33
CA ILE A 67 13.67 20.54 -10.98
C ILE A 67 14.28 19.20 -10.58
N ALA A 68 14.27 18.22 -11.48
CA ALA A 68 14.87 16.91 -11.22
C ALA A 68 16.38 16.98 -10.98
N GLU A 69 17.11 17.80 -11.75
CA GLU A 69 18.56 17.99 -11.55
C GLU A 69 18.86 18.73 -10.24
N GLU A 70 18.04 19.71 -9.84
CA GLU A 70 18.19 20.39 -8.53
C GLU A 70 17.98 19.41 -7.37
N ILE A 71 16.93 18.58 -7.44
CA ILE A 71 16.65 17.55 -6.42
C ILE A 71 17.79 16.53 -6.38
N LYS A 72 18.25 16.04 -7.54
CA LYS A 72 19.39 15.13 -7.65
C LYS A 72 20.66 15.73 -7.01
N GLY A 73 20.94 17.02 -7.26
CA GLY A 73 22.10 17.70 -6.70
C GLY A 73 22.09 17.84 -5.17
N LYS A 74 20.91 17.76 -4.54
CA LYS A 74 20.72 17.76 -3.09
C LYS A 74 20.60 16.37 -2.49
N PHE A 75 20.37 15.34 -3.30
CA PHE A 75 20.18 13.98 -2.81
C PHE A 75 21.51 13.39 -2.36
N ILE A 76 21.59 13.01 -1.10
CA ILE A 76 22.78 12.39 -0.51
C ILE A 76 22.69 10.88 -0.74
N THR A 77 23.63 10.33 -1.50
CA THR A 77 23.79 8.88 -1.68
C THR A 77 24.41 8.25 -0.45
N ASP A 78 24.08 6.99 -0.20
CA ASP A 78 24.60 6.22 0.94
C ASP A 78 24.98 4.78 0.50
N LYS A 79 25.20 3.89 1.48
CA LYS A 79 25.54 2.49 1.22
C LYS A 79 24.40 1.70 0.55
N GLU A 80 23.18 2.19 0.62
CA GLU A 80 22.00 1.51 0.07
C GLU A 80 21.59 2.10 -1.27
N ILE A 81 21.67 3.43 -1.45
CA ILE A 81 21.39 4.15 -2.69
C ILE A 81 22.73 4.67 -3.24
N VAL A 82 23.27 3.96 -4.22
CA VAL A 82 24.62 4.22 -4.72
C VAL A 82 24.69 5.28 -5.81
N LYS A 83 23.58 5.53 -6.50
CA LYS A 83 23.51 6.52 -7.58
C LYS A 83 22.08 7.03 -7.73
N VAL A 84 21.96 8.32 -8.04
CA VAL A 84 20.71 8.95 -8.47
C VAL A 84 20.95 9.57 -9.84
N ASP A 85 20.03 9.37 -10.77
CA ASP A 85 20.13 9.90 -12.14
C ASP A 85 18.82 10.47 -12.63
N VAL A 86 18.87 11.38 -13.61
CA VAL A 86 17.69 11.98 -14.22
C VAL A 86 17.53 11.43 -15.63
N ALA A 87 16.33 10.96 -15.96
CA ALA A 87 16.03 10.43 -17.28
C ALA A 87 14.75 11.01 -17.86
N GLY A 88 14.70 11.04 -19.20
CA GLY A 88 13.55 11.49 -19.95
C GLY A 88 13.13 12.92 -19.62
N PRO A 89 11.82 13.18 -19.43
CA PRO A 89 11.29 14.53 -19.20
C PRO A 89 11.49 15.02 -17.75
N GLY A 90 12.12 14.25 -16.86
CA GLY A 90 12.34 14.63 -15.46
C GLY A 90 12.02 13.51 -14.45
N PHE A 91 12.15 12.26 -14.85
CA PHE A 91 12.13 11.14 -13.91
C PHE A 91 13.43 11.09 -13.12
N ILE A 92 13.32 10.91 -11.80
CA ILE A 92 14.46 10.72 -10.91
C ILE A 92 14.59 9.22 -10.64
N ASN A 93 15.70 8.64 -11.06
CA ASN A 93 15.99 7.22 -10.98
C ASN A 93 17.02 6.92 -9.89
N PHE A 94 16.73 5.90 -9.07
CA PHE A 94 17.56 5.47 -7.96
C PHE A 94 18.16 4.10 -8.24
N PHE A 95 19.47 3.98 -8.04
CA PHE A 95 20.22 2.74 -8.18
C PHE A 95 20.57 2.24 -6.78
N LEU A 96 20.10 1.05 -6.45
CA LEU A 96 20.33 0.41 -5.16
C LEU A 96 21.61 -0.44 -5.19
N SER A 97 22.26 -0.57 -4.05
CA SER A 97 23.39 -1.48 -3.93
C SER A 97 22.93 -2.95 -3.90
N LYS A 98 23.84 -3.86 -4.29
CA LYS A 98 23.58 -5.30 -4.12
C LYS A 98 23.39 -5.69 -2.65
N GLU A 99 24.05 -4.99 -1.74
CA GLU A 99 23.91 -5.19 -0.30
C GLU A 99 22.53 -4.77 0.22
N SER A 100 21.90 -3.77 -0.40
CA SER A 100 20.53 -3.35 -0.08
C SER A 100 19.52 -4.47 -0.33
N HIS A 101 19.64 -5.18 -1.45
CA HIS A 101 18.80 -6.36 -1.73
C HIS A 101 19.05 -7.50 -0.72
N GLY A 102 20.30 -7.73 -0.34
CA GLY A 102 20.66 -8.72 0.68
C GLY A 102 20.22 -8.34 2.09
N ALA A 103 20.05 -7.04 2.39
CA ALA A 103 19.59 -6.57 3.69
C ALA A 103 18.16 -7.03 3.98
N ILE A 104 17.26 -6.95 2.99
CA ILE A 104 15.87 -7.42 3.14
C ILE A 104 15.83 -8.91 3.50
N LEU A 105 16.65 -9.74 2.83
CA LEU A 105 16.71 -11.17 3.12
C LEU A 105 17.22 -11.46 4.54
N ARG A 106 18.20 -10.68 5.01
CA ARG A 106 18.67 -10.76 6.39
C ARG A 106 17.59 -10.36 7.37
N ASP A 107 16.86 -9.28 7.11
CA ASP A 107 15.77 -8.81 7.96
C ASP A 107 14.64 -9.84 8.05
N ILE A 108 14.25 -10.46 6.94
CA ILE A 108 13.30 -11.58 6.91
C ILE A 108 13.81 -12.74 7.79
N SER A 109 15.08 -13.10 7.62
CA SER A 109 15.70 -14.22 8.37
C SER A 109 15.76 -13.97 9.88
N ILE A 110 15.97 -12.70 10.29
CA ILE A 110 16.04 -12.29 11.70
C ILE A 110 14.63 -12.14 12.29
N GLN A 111 13.74 -11.45 11.60
CA GLN A 111 12.41 -11.12 12.10
C GLN A 111 11.43 -12.29 11.99
N LYS A 112 11.66 -13.24 11.06
CA LYS A 112 10.80 -14.41 10.84
C LYS A 112 9.33 -14.00 10.73
N ASP A 113 8.47 -14.54 11.60
CA ASP A 113 7.03 -14.28 11.62
C ASP A 113 6.64 -12.84 12.02
N LYS A 114 7.63 -12.03 12.44
CA LYS A 114 7.42 -10.59 12.74
C LYS A 114 7.69 -9.69 11.54
N PHE A 115 8.30 -10.22 10.48
CA PHE A 115 8.57 -9.45 9.27
C PHE A 115 7.26 -9.03 8.60
N GLY A 116 7.13 -7.74 8.29
CA GLY A 116 5.93 -7.17 7.68
C GLY A 116 4.81 -6.81 8.66
N LYS A 117 5.02 -7.01 9.98
CA LYS A 117 4.08 -6.55 11.02
C LYS A 117 4.38 -5.13 11.43
N PHE A 118 3.33 -4.32 11.46
CA PHE A 118 3.41 -2.93 11.91
C PHE A 118 2.94 -2.80 13.35
N GLU A 119 3.45 -1.80 14.04
CA GLU A 119 2.95 -1.44 15.37
C GLU A 119 1.50 -0.93 15.29
N SER A 120 0.74 -1.05 16.38
CA SER A 120 -0.64 -0.58 16.43
C SER A 120 -0.74 0.90 16.11
N ASN A 121 -1.57 1.24 15.12
CA ASN A 121 -1.89 2.63 14.77
C ASN A 121 -3.12 3.17 15.53
N ASN A 122 -3.68 2.39 16.47
CA ASN A 122 -4.86 2.69 17.27
C ASN A 122 -6.15 2.98 16.45
N LYS A 123 -6.17 2.64 15.16
CA LYS A 123 -7.36 2.78 14.33
C LYS A 123 -8.17 1.49 14.35
N LYS A 124 -9.48 1.64 14.53
CA LYS A 124 -10.45 0.53 14.51
C LYS A 124 -11.07 0.42 13.13
N VAL A 125 -11.23 -0.80 12.66
CA VAL A 125 -11.89 -1.12 11.38
C VAL A 125 -12.87 -2.25 11.63
N LEU A 126 -14.11 -2.09 11.20
CA LEU A 126 -15.11 -3.15 11.14
C LEU A 126 -15.22 -3.64 9.71
N ILE A 127 -15.13 -4.95 9.49
CA ILE A 127 -15.25 -5.57 8.17
C ILE A 127 -16.41 -6.55 8.19
N GLU A 128 -17.45 -6.22 7.44
CA GLU A 128 -18.53 -7.16 7.14
C GLU A 128 -18.21 -7.90 5.83
N TYR A 129 -18.29 -9.23 5.84
CA TYR A 129 -18.10 -10.02 4.65
C TYR A 129 -18.90 -11.33 4.67
N VAL A 130 -19.12 -11.90 3.48
CA VAL A 130 -20.03 -13.00 3.19
C VAL A 130 -21.48 -12.56 3.33
N SER A 131 -22.02 -12.42 4.54
CA SER A 131 -23.38 -11.97 4.88
C SER A 131 -24.45 -12.53 3.93
N SER A 132 -24.37 -13.83 3.63
CA SER A 132 -25.24 -14.48 2.66
C SER A 132 -26.61 -14.81 3.23
N ASN A 133 -27.66 -14.62 2.42
CA ASN A 133 -29.02 -15.04 2.80
C ASN A 133 -29.08 -16.57 2.96
N PRO A 134 -29.76 -17.11 3.98
CA PRO A 134 -29.85 -18.55 4.25
C PRO A 134 -30.95 -19.22 3.39
N THR A 135 -31.03 -18.86 2.12
CA THR A 135 -32.09 -19.28 1.18
C THR A 135 -31.67 -20.35 0.19
N GLY A 136 -30.45 -20.84 0.31
CA GLY A 136 -29.88 -21.87 -0.54
C GLY A 136 -28.44 -22.21 -0.20
N PRO A 137 -27.85 -23.19 -0.87
CA PRO A 137 -26.44 -23.52 -0.65
C PRO A 137 -25.51 -22.38 -1.06
N LEU A 138 -24.39 -22.28 -0.37
CA LEU A 138 -23.34 -21.33 -0.73
C LEU A 138 -22.76 -21.72 -2.11
N HIS A 139 -22.45 -20.72 -2.92
CA HIS A 139 -21.82 -20.88 -4.23
C HIS A 139 -20.47 -20.16 -4.29
N VAL A 140 -19.75 -20.30 -5.39
CA VAL A 140 -18.40 -19.75 -5.58
C VAL A 140 -18.32 -18.23 -5.36
N GLY A 141 -19.38 -17.49 -5.64
CA GLY A 141 -19.44 -16.05 -5.36
C GLY A 141 -19.34 -15.73 -3.85
N HIS A 142 -20.03 -16.50 -3.02
CA HIS A 142 -19.90 -16.38 -1.55
C HIS A 142 -18.49 -16.77 -1.07
N GLY A 143 -17.94 -17.85 -1.63
CA GLY A 143 -16.56 -18.28 -1.34
C GLY A 143 -15.53 -17.20 -1.69
N ARG A 144 -15.69 -16.53 -2.83
CA ARG A 144 -14.83 -15.39 -3.21
C ARG A 144 -14.91 -14.26 -2.19
N GLY A 145 -16.11 -13.88 -1.78
CA GLY A 145 -16.33 -12.85 -0.76
C GLY A 145 -15.69 -13.23 0.58
N ALA A 146 -15.84 -14.50 0.99
CA ALA A 146 -15.24 -15.02 2.22
C ALA A 146 -13.72 -14.94 2.20
N VAL A 147 -13.08 -15.40 1.12
CA VAL A 147 -11.61 -15.36 0.97
C VAL A 147 -11.13 -13.92 0.95
N PHE A 148 -11.76 -13.04 0.17
CA PHE A 148 -11.38 -11.63 0.08
C PHE A 148 -11.46 -10.93 1.45
N GLY A 149 -12.59 -11.06 2.14
CA GLY A 149 -12.80 -10.43 3.45
C GLY A 149 -11.83 -10.96 4.51
N SER A 150 -11.64 -12.27 4.56
CA SER A 150 -10.70 -12.90 5.50
C SER A 150 -9.24 -12.50 5.24
N VAL A 151 -8.82 -12.41 3.99
CA VAL A 151 -7.46 -11.95 3.64
C VAL A 151 -7.28 -10.49 3.97
N LEU A 152 -8.27 -9.64 3.63
CA LEU A 152 -8.24 -8.21 3.95
C LEU A 152 -8.15 -7.97 5.46
N SER A 153 -8.96 -8.70 6.27
CA SER A 153 -8.91 -8.62 7.72
C SER A 153 -7.50 -8.93 8.25
N ARG A 154 -6.90 -10.01 7.78
CA ARG A 154 -5.53 -10.39 8.20
C ARG A 154 -4.50 -9.35 7.79
N LEU A 155 -4.55 -8.84 6.56
CA LEU A 155 -3.63 -7.80 6.09
C LEU A 155 -3.74 -6.53 6.93
N LEU A 156 -4.95 -6.10 7.27
CA LEU A 156 -5.15 -4.92 8.12
C LEU A 156 -4.65 -5.15 9.55
N LYS A 157 -4.84 -6.35 10.12
CA LYS A 157 -4.28 -6.71 11.44
C LYS A 157 -2.76 -6.63 11.43
N GLU A 158 -2.11 -7.17 10.40
CA GLU A 158 -0.65 -7.08 10.24
C GLU A 158 -0.18 -5.64 9.98
N ALA A 159 -1.01 -4.80 9.35
CA ALA A 159 -0.76 -3.38 9.16
C ALA A 159 -1.01 -2.51 10.42
N GLY A 160 -1.28 -3.14 11.57
CA GLY A 160 -1.42 -2.47 12.87
C GLY A 160 -2.81 -1.92 13.18
N PHE A 161 -3.84 -2.26 12.40
CA PHE A 161 -5.22 -1.89 12.72
C PHE A 161 -5.83 -2.86 13.73
N GLN A 162 -6.75 -2.34 14.55
CA GLN A 162 -7.66 -3.16 15.35
C GLN A 162 -8.85 -3.54 14.45
N VAL A 163 -8.95 -4.81 14.07
CA VAL A 163 -9.97 -5.27 13.11
C VAL A 163 -10.97 -6.18 13.80
N ASP A 164 -12.23 -5.75 13.80
CA ASP A 164 -13.39 -6.54 14.14
C ASP A 164 -14.04 -7.10 12.87
N GLU A 165 -14.53 -8.33 12.94
CA GLU A 165 -15.12 -9.04 11.81
C GLU A 165 -16.60 -9.28 12.11
N GLU A 166 -17.46 -8.99 11.14
CA GLU A 166 -18.90 -9.08 11.28
C GLU A 166 -19.51 -9.93 10.18
N TYR A 167 -20.50 -10.71 10.54
CA TYR A 167 -21.38 -11.43 9.64
C TYR A 167 -22.83 -11.04 9.94
N TYR A 168 -23.51 -10.44 8.97
CA TYR A 168 -24.92 -10.11 9.09
C TYR A 168 -25.77 -11.34 8.88
N VAL A 169 -26.50 -11.76 9.92
CA VAL A 169 -27.46 -12.86 9.85
C VAL A 169 -28.80 -12.31 9.42
N ASN A 170 -29.24 -12.63 8.19
CA ASN A 170 -30.54 -12.25 7.67
C ASN A 170 -31.59 -13.32 8.02
N ASP A 171 -32.25 -13.16 9.14
CA ASP A 171 -33.24 -14.09 9.69
C ASP A 171 -34.68 -13.58 9.64
N PHE A 172 -34.95 -12.55 8.85
CA PHE A 172 -36.26 -11.89 8.81
C PHE A 172 -36.83 -11.76 7.36
N GLY A 173 -38.14 -11.63 7.28
CA GLY A 173 -38.85 -11.30 6.06
C GLY A 173 -39.31 -12.50 5.21
N ARG A 174 -39.82 -12.20 4.01
CA ARG A 174 -40.48 -13.20 3.10
C ARG A 174 -39.55 -14.38 2.76
N GLN A 175 -38.26 -14.15 2.67
CA GLN A 175 -37.28 -15.21 2.35
C GLN A 175 -37.25 -16.29 3.45
N MET A 176 -37.34 -15.90 4.71
CA MET A 176 -37.39 -16.84 5.83
C MET A 176 -38.68 -17.64 5.86
N ASN A 177 -39.80 -17.01 5.51
CA ASN A 177 -41.08 -17.73 5.37
C ASN A 177 -41.03 -18.78 4.28
N ILE A 178 -40.41 -18.46 3.12
CA ILE A 178 -40.24 -19.41 2.02
C ILE A 178 -39.31 -20.57 2.43
N LEU A 179 -38.19 -20.25 3.13
CA LEU A 179 -37.27 -21.28 3.65
C LEU A 179 -37.99 -22.20 4.63
N SER A 180 -38.74 -21.65 5.57
CA SER A 180 -39.55 -22.43 6.55
C SER A 180 -40.56 -23.34 5.87
N ALA A 181 -41.30 -22.84 4.87
CA ALA A 181 -42.23 -23.62 4.08
C ALA A 181 -41.51 -24.73 3.31
N SER A 182 -40.35 -24.45 2.72
CA SER A 182 -39.55 -25.44 2.01
C SER A 182 -39.05 -26.56 2.92
N LEU A 183 -38.59 -26.22 4.12
CA LEU A 183 -38.19 -27.18 5.14
C LEU A 183 -39.34 -28.04 5.61
N TRP A 184 -40.52 -27.44 5.85
CA TRP A 184 -41.72 -28.15 6.21
C TRP A 184 -42.16 -29.18 5.14
N ILE A 185 -42.16 -28.76 3.86
CA ILE A 185 -42.49 -29.67 2.74
C ILE A 185 -41.50 -30.84 2.70
N ARG A 186 -40.21 -30.61 2.85
CA ARG A 186 -39.17 -31.65 2.89
C ARG A 186 -39.37 -32.59 4.06
N TYR A 187 -39.66 -32.07 5.24
CA TYR A 187 -39.96 -32.88 6.41
C TYR A 187 -41.20 -33.78 6.20
N ALA A 188 -42.26 -33.24 5.59
CA ALA A 188 -43.47 -34.00 5.32
C ALA A 188 -43.34 -35.07 4.21
N GLN A 189 -42.23 -35.05 3.46
CA GLN A 189 -41.92 -36.05 2.42
C GLN A 189 -41.11 -37.26 2.96
N ILE A 190 -40.69 -37.23 4.20
CA ILE A 190 -39.96 -38.29 4.89
C ILE A 190 -40.98 -39.19 5.61
#